data_674d33d1fd5304b558badc3def704880
#
_entry.id   674d33d1fd5304b558badc3def704880
#
_cell.length_a   1.000
_cell.length_b   1.000
_cell.length_c   1.000
_cell.angle_alpha   90.00
_cell.angle_beta   90.00
_cell.angle_gamma   90.00
#
_symmetry.space_group_name_H-M   'P 1'
#
loop_
_entity.id
_entity.type
_entity.pdbx_description
1 polymer ?
#
loop_
_entity_poly.entity_id
_entity_poly.type
_entity_poly.pdbx_seq_one_letter_code
_entity_poly.pdbx_strand_id
1 'polypeptide(L)'
;MIDNKVFCVHGGIPPPWMPGGGFISHLDTLSNDIKNPEDDEPLVWEYLWNDPWFSDFKNSLPPNTKIDDEGFVSNFRRGTGHLFTAKALDKFLNRNRLTHVIRAHEVKQNGFQVQHQNRLLTVFSSSKYCNGSNDSACVLIDNKKLRLLKLDTS
;
A
#
# COMPACT_ATOMS: atom_id res chain seq x y z
N MET A 1 5.67 4.80 -11.60
CA MET A 1 4.48 5.67 -11.79
C MET A 1 3.88 5.48 -13.17
N ILE A 2 2.53 5.58 -13.30
CA ILE A 2 1.82 5.48 -14.57
C ILE A 2 1.11 6.81 -14.82
N ASP A 3 1.36 7.42 -15.98
CA ASP A 3 0.77 8.69 -16.47
C ASP A 3 0.81 9.85 -15.44
N ASN A 4 1.79 9.87 -14.56
CA ASN A 4 1.91 10.81 -13.44
C ASN A 4 0.64 10.91 -12.57
N LYS A 5 -0.19 9.86 -12.54
CA LYS A 5 -1.47 9.82 -11.82
C LYS A 5 -1.61 8.61 -10.91
N VAL A 6 -1.02 7.46 -11.28
CA VAL A 6 -1.12 6.23 -10.51
C VAL A 6 0.24 5.89 -9.92
N PHE A 7 0.30 5.77 -8.62
CA PHE A 7 1.50 5.33 -7.91
C PHE A 7 1.43 3.82 -7.67
N CYS A 8 2.45 3.10 -8.12
CA CYS A 8 2.57 1.65 -7.89
C CYS A 8 3.66 1.41 -6.85
N VAL A 9 3.33 0.65 -5.82
CA VAL A 9 4.21 0.36 -4.68
C VAL A 9 3.97 -1.06 -4.19
N HIS A 10 4.92 -1.67 -3.48
CA HIS A 10 4.74 -3.02 -2.95
C HIS A 10 3.81 -3.04 -1.73
N GLY A 11 4.18 -2.37 -0.65
CA GLY A 11 3.42 -2.28 0.61
C GLY A 11 2.42 -1.12 0.60
N GLY A 12 2.84 0.06 0.99
CA GLY A 12 1.92 1.19 1.12
C GLY A 12 2.59 2.55 1.04
N ILE A 13 1.93 3.54 1.61
CA ILE A 13 2.41 4.92 1.68
C ILE A 13 3.09 5.17 3.03
N PRO A 14 4.18 5.95 3.08
CA PRO A 14 4.88 6.25 4.33
C PRO A 14 4.22 7.40 5.09
N PRO A 15 4.46 7.47 6.41
CA PRO A 15 4.07 8.62 7.20
C PRO A 15 4.80 9.91 6.77
N PRO A 16 4.12 11.07 6.76
CA PRO A 16 4.71 12.32 6.28
C PRO A 16 5.72 12.96 7.26
N TRP A 17 5.77 12.51 8.52
CA TRP A 17 6.77 13.00 9.49
C TRP A 17 8.15 12.33 9.34
N MET A 18 8.24 11.25 8.55
CA MET A 18 9.53 10.66 8.23
C MET A 18 10.29 11.55 7.24
N PRO A 19 11.63 11.61 7.31
CA PRO A 19 12.44 12.33 6.32
C PRO A 19 12.08 11.89 4.90
N GLY A 20 11.64 12.83 4.05
CA GLY A 20 11.16 12.52 2.70
C GLY A 20 9.79 11.86 2.62
N GLY A 21 9.19 11.48 3.75
CA GLY A 21 7.84 10.92 3.80
C GLY A 21 6.79 11.89 3.26
N GLY A 22 5.81 11.35 2.54
CA GLY A 22 4.75 12.14 1.95
C GLY A 22 5.04 12.70 0.56
N PHE A 23 6.28 12.71 0.05
CA PHE A 23 6.61 13.13 -1.31
C PHE A 23 7.31 12.03 -2.08
N ILE A 24 6.70 11.59 -3.19
CA ILE A 24 7.29 10.55 -4.04
C ILE A 24 8.57 11.02 -4.75
N SER A 25 8.73 12.32 -4.96
CA SER A 25 9.96 12.90 -5.55
C SER A 25 11.21 12.64 -4.71
N HIS A 26 11.06 12.36 -3.41
CA HIS A 26 12.18 11.97 -2.58
C HIS A 26 12.80 10.63 -2.99
N LEU A 27 12.02 9.73 -3.57
CA LEU A 27 12.50 8.45 -4.09
C LEU A 27 13.59 8.62 -5.16
N ASP A 28 13.57 9.72 -5.92
CA ASP A 28 14.57 10.02 -6.94
C ASP A 28 15.94 10.39 -6.34
N THR A 29 15.98 10.66 -5.03
CA THR A 29 17.23 11.04 -4.31
C THR A 29 17.87 9.87 -3.58
N LEU A 30 17.18 8.72 -3.52
CA LEU A 30 17.66 7.54 -2.81
C LEU A 30 18.73 6.80 -3.60
N SER A 31 19.64 6.13 -2.89
CA SER A 31 20.61 5.25 -3.51
C SER A 31 19.93 4.05 -4.18
N ASN A 32 20.46 3.62 -5.32
CA ASN A 32 20.03 2.39 -5.98
C ASN A 32 20.64 1.13 -5.35
N ASP A 33 21.59 1.27 -4.44
CA ASP A 33 22.31 0.15 -3.77
C ASP A 33 21.93 0.09 -2.29
N ILE A 34 20.62 -0.07 -2.00
CA ILE A 34 20.11 -0.27 -0.64
C ILE A 34 20.13 -1.77 -0.36
N LYS A 35 21.03 -2.21 0.54
CA LYS A 35 21.19 -3.62 0.89
C LYS A 35 20.30 -4.08 2.03
N ASN A 36 20.13 -3.23 3.02
CA ASN A 36 19.24 -3.48 4.16
C ASN A 36 18.30 -2.29 4.37
N PRO A 37 17.13 -2.26 3.71
CA PRO A 37 16.23 -1.12 3.78
C PRO A 37 15.77 -0.76 5.20
N GLU A 38 15.68 -1.73 6.10
CA GLU A 38 15.25 -1.50 7.49
C GLU A 38 16.19 -0.54 8.23
N ASP A 39 17.50 -0.75 8.06
CA ASP A 39 18.53 0.02 8.76
C ASP A 39 19.06 1.20 7.92
N ASP A 40 19.24 0.98 6.61
CA ASP A 40 19.90 1.93 5.73
C ASP A 40 18.94 3.03 5.26
N GLU A 41 17.65 2.70 5.03
CA GLU A 41 16.69 3.61 4.45
C GLU A 41 15.27 3.32 5.00
N PRO A 42 14.93 3.78 6.22
CA PRO A 42 13.63 3.51 6.85
C PRO A 42 12.42 3.94 6.01
N LEU A 43 12.57 4.96 5.15
CA LEU A 43 11.49 5.37 4.25
C LEU A 43 11.14 4.28 3.23
N VAL A 44 12.16 3.60 2.67
CA VAL A 44 11.94 2.47 1.75
C VAL A 44 11.29 1.31 2.49
N TRP A 45 11.68 1.07 3.73
CA TRP A 45 11.04 0.05 4.58
C TRP A 45 9.53 0.27 4.71
N GLU A 46 9.09 1.51 4.93
CA GLU A 46 7.67 1.86 4.99
C GLU A 46 6.94 1.58 3.66
N TYR A 47 7.55 1.91 2.51
CA TYR A 47 6.99 1.58 1.19
C TYR A 47 6.85 0.07 0.95
N LEU A 48 7.67 -0.74 1.61
CA LEU A 48 7.63 -2.20 1.50
C LEU A 48 6.62 -2.86 2.45
N TRP A 49 6.42 -2.30 3.66
CA TRP A 49 5.73 -2.99 4.75
C TRP A 49 4.42 -2.38 5.22
N ASN A 50 4.08 -1.16 4.81
CA ASN A 50 2.84 -0.54 5.24
C ASN A 50 1.62 -1.17 4.59
N ASP A 51 0.54 -1.28 5.37
CA ASP A 51 -0.73 -1.82 4.94
C ASP A 51 -1.86 -0.79 5.09
N PRO A 52 -2.93 -0.88 4.28
CA PRO A 52 -4.12 -0.05 4.47
C PRO A 52 -4.92 -0.48 5.70
N TRP A 53 -5.44 0.50 6.41
CA TRP A 53 -6.38 0.28 7.50
C TRP A 53 -7.76 -0.11 6.96
N PHE A 54 -8.41 -1.09 7.61
CA PHE A 54 -9.80 -1.48 7.38
C PHE A 54 -10.65 -1.23 8.61
N SER A 55 -11.92 -0.89 8.40
CA SER A 55 -12.90 -0.73 9.49
C SER A 55 -13.02 -1.96 10.37
N ASP A 56 -12.84 -3.13 9.80
CA ASP A 56 -12.92 -4.42 10.49
C ASP A 56 -11.81 -4.59 11.55
N PHE A 57 -10.74 -3.79 11.45
CA PHE A 57 -9.66 -3.78 12.44
C PHE A 57 -9.96 -3.00 13.71
N LYS A 58 -11.07 -2.22 13.76
CA LYS A 58 -11.41 -1.45 14.96
C LYS A 58 -11.47 -2.32 16.23
N ASN A 59 -11.96 -3.53 16.10
CA ASN A 59 -12.10 -4.46 17.24
C ASN A 59 -10.83 -5.27 17.53
N SER A 60 -9.81 -5.16 16.71
CA SER A 60 -8.53 -5.88 16.84
C SER A 60 -7.36 -4.96 17.21
N LEU A 61 -7.62 -3.68 17.45
CA LEU A 61 -6.59 -2.76 17.95
C LEU A 61 -6.20 -3.11 19.38
N PRO A 62 -4.90 -3.10 19.68
CA PRO A 62 -4.46 -3.15 21.07
C PRO A 62 -5.11 -2.02 21.88
N PRO A 63 -5.44 -2.25 23.16
CA PRO A 63 -5.99 -1.23 24.04
C PRO A 63 -5.12 0.05 24.01
N ASN A 64 -5.76 1.21 23.98
CA ASN A 64 -5.12 2.54 23.93
C ASN A 64 -4.37 2.88 22.63
N THR A 65 -4.47 2.07 21.57
CA THR A 65 -3.92 2.43 20.26
C THR A 65 -4.70 3.60 19.67
N LYS A 66 -4.00 4.68 19.31
CA LYS A 66 -4.59 5.87 18.69
C LYS A 66 -4.04 6.04 17.28
N ILE A 67 -4.95 6.28 16.33
CA ILE A 67 -4.60 6.78 15.01
C ILE A 67 -4.19 8.25 15.19
N ASP A 68 -3.05 8.62 14.63
CA ASP A 68 -2.55 10.00 14.72
C ASP A 68 -3.32 10.99 13.81
N ASP A 69 -2.93 12.26 13.87
CA ASP A 69 -3.56 13.33 13.09
C ASP A 69 -3.31 13.22 11.59
N GLU A 70 -2.28 12.51 11.17
CA GLU A 70 -2.00 12.22 9.76
C GLU A 70 -2.73 10.98 9.25
N GLY A 71 -3.32 10.18 10.13
CA GLY A 71 -4.10 9.00 9.81
C GLY A 71 -3.29 7.70 9.80
N PHE A 72 -2.19 7.65 10.55
CA PHE A 72 -1.34 6.48 10.69
C PHE A 72 -1.41 5.87 12.08
N VAL A 73 -1.08 4.60 12.18
CA VAL A 73 -0.91 3.86 13.43
C VAL A 73 0.09 2.73 13.19
N SER A 74 0.87 2.36 14.20
CA SER A 74 1.82 1.25 14.10
C SER A 74 1.14 -0.04 13.62
N ASN A 75 1.77 -0.77 12.71
CA ASN A 75 1.24 -2.03 12.19
C ASN A 75 1.51 -3.19 13.15
N PHE A 76 0.66 -3.30 14.17
CA PHE A 76 0.75 -4.35 15.20
C PHE A 76 0.62 -5.78 14.66
N ARG A 77 0.05 -5.95 13.45
CA ARG A 77 -0.12 -7.27 12.83
C ARG A 77 1.17 -7.80 12.25
N ARG A 78 2.00 -6.90 11.76
CA ARG A 78 3.30 -7.25 11.18
C ARG A 78 4.45 -7.09 12.18
N GLY A 79 4.25 -6.32 13.23
CA GLY A 79 5.32 -5.95 14.17
C GLY A 79 6.28 -4.90 13.61
N THR A 80 6.02 -4.38 12.41
CA THR A 80 6.82 -3.35 11.74
C THR A 80 5.95 -2.51 10.81
N GLY A 81 6.42 -1.31 10.43
CA GLY A 81 5.71 -0.40 9.55
C GLY A 81 4.43 0.19 10.16
N HIS A 82 3.59 0.76 9.33
CA HIS A 82 2.36 1.44 9.74
C HIS A 82 1.13 0.96 8.95
N LEU A 83 -0.03 1.11 9.60
CA LEU A 83 -1.34 1.07 8.94
C LEU A 83 -1.74 2.49 8.57
N PHE A 84 -2.22 2.71 7.35
CA PHE A 84 -2.67 4.01 6.87
C PHE A 84 -4.18 4.02 6.58
N THR A 85 -4.87 5.04 7.05
CA THR A 85 -6.31 5.22 6.84
C THR A 85 -6.62 5.86 5.50
N ALA A 86 -7.91 5.95 5.14
CA ALA A 86 -8.37 6.72 3.98
C ALA A 86 -7.93 8.20 4.07
N LYS A 87 -7.92 8.79 5.28
CA LYS A 87 -7.43 10.17 5.52
C LYS A 87 -5.96 10.32 5.13
N ALA A 88 -5.11 9.37 5.53
CA ALA A 88 -3.69 9.38 5.18
C ALA A 88 -3.49 9.25 3.67
N LEU A 89 -4.23 8.33 3.03
CA LEU A 89 -4.20 8.14 1.58
C LEU A 89 -4.62 9.41 0.84
N ASP A 90 -5.70 10.06 1.25
CA ASP A 90 -6.18 11.29 0.63
C ASP A 90 -5.15 12.41 0.71
N LYS A 91 -4.52 12.60 1.88
CA LYS A 91 -3.45 13.57 2.06
C LYS A 91 -2.25 13.28 1.14
N PHE A 92 -1.82 12.01 1.07
CA PHE A 92 -0.72 11.57 0.22
C PHE A 92 -1.01 11.81 -1.27
N LEU A 93 -2.17 11.39 -1.75
CA LEU A 93 -2.58 11.57 -3.14
C LEU A 93 -2.65 13.06 -3.53
N ASN A 94 -3.26 13.88 -2.68
CA ASN A 94 -3.37 15.33 -2.92
C ASN A 94 -1.99 16.01 -2.97
N ARG A 95 -1.11 15.69 -2.02
CA ARG A 95 0.25 16.25 -1.93
C ARG A 95 1.09 15.94 -3.17
N ASN A 96 0.91 14.74 -3.73
CA ASN A 96 1.65 14.27 -4.90
C ASN A 96 0.90 14.46 -6.23
N ARG A 97 -0.29 15.08 -6.22
CA ARG A 97 -1.16 15.28 -7.40
C ARG A 97 -1.53 13.97 -8.11
N LEU A 98 -1.65 12.90 -7.33
CA LEU A 98 -2.02 11.56 -7.77
C LEU A 98 -3.53 11.34 -7.65
N THR A 99 -4.01 10.32 -8.35
CA THR A 99 -5.41 9.88 -8.28
C THR A 99 -5.59 8.55 -7.55
N HIS A 100 -4.64 7.63 -7.72
CA HIS A 100 -4.75 6.26 -7.21
C HIS A 100 -3.41 5.72 -6.73
N VAL A 101 -3.49 4.77 -5.80
CA VAL A 101 -2.39 3.87 -5.44
C VAL A 101 -2.77 2.45 -5.83
N ILE A 102 -1.85 1.75 -6.49
CA ILE A 102 -1.92 0.30 -6.73
C ILE A 102 -0.80 -0.35 -5.93
N ARG A 103 -1.13 -1.36 -5.14
CA ARG A 103 -0.18 -2.05 -4.26
C ARG A 103 -0.41 -3.57 -4.27
N ALA A 104 0.48 -4.31 -3.65
CA ALA A 104 0.41 -5.76 -3.53
C ALA A 104 0.44 -6.21 -2.05
N HIS A 105 1.41 -6.99 -1.63
CA HIS A 105 1.81 -7.33 -0.24
C HIS A 105 0.80 -8.12 0.60
N GLU A 106 -0.49 -8.00 0.40
CA GLU A 106 -1.53 -8.73 1.13
C GLU A 106 -2.28 -9.72 0.24
N VAL A 107 -2.46 -10.95 0.73
CA VAL A 107 -3.35 -11.93 0.08
C VAL A 107 -4.78 -11.40 0.05
N LYS A 108 -5.41 -11.47 -1.11
CA LYS A 108 -6.83 -11.15 -1.30
C LYS A 108 -7.54 -12.35 -1.87
N GLN A 109 -8.67 -12.75 -1.29
CA GLN A 109 -9.40 -13.97 -1.66
C GLN A 109 -9.70 -14.04 -3.17
N ASN A 110 -10.09 -12.92 -3.77
CA ASN A 110 -10.39 -12.81 -5.21
C ASN A 110 -9.19 -12.37 -6.06
N GLY A 111 -7.96 -12.40 -5.52
CA GLY A 111 -6.77 -11.87 -6.18
C GLY A 111 -6.66 -10.35 -6.17
N PHE A 112 -7.68 -9.61 -5.76
CA PHE A 112 -7.67 -8.16 -5.65
C PHE A 112 -8.68 -7.63 -4.64
N GLN A 113 -8.50 -6.39 -4.22
CA GLN A 113 -9.46 -5.63 -3.43
C GLN A 113 -9.38 -4.15 -3.75
N VAL A 114 -10.53 -3.53 -4.03
CA VAL A 114 -10.68 -2.09 -4.21
C VAL A 114 -11.13 -1.46 -2.89
N GLN A 115 -10.50 -0.36 -2.49
CA GLN A 115 -10.65 0.23 -1.17
C GLN A 115 -10.63 1.75 -1.22
N HIS A 116 -10.95 2.40 -0.08
CA HIS A 116 -10.84 3.84 0.09
C HIS A 116 -11.47 4.62 -1.07
N GLN A 117 -12.78 4.39 -1.30
CA GLN A 117 -13.56 5.06 -2.37
C GLN A 117 -12.94 4.87 -3.77
N ASN A 118 -12.48 3.65 -4.05
CA ASN A 118 -11.83 3.26 -5.31
C ASN A 118 -10.46 3.90 -5.58
N ARG A 119 -9.85 4.57 -4.60
CA ARG A 119 -8.54 5.23 -4.76
C ARG A 119 -7.35 4.34 -4.42
N LEU A 120 -7.61 3.18 -3.80
CA LEU A 120 -6.62 2.17 -3.48
C LEU A 120 -7.02 0.83 -4.09
N LEU A 121 -6.09 0.21 -4.80
CA LEU A 121 -6.23 -1.15 -5.32
C LEU A 121 -5.12 -2.01 -4.75
N THR A 122 -5.48 -3.06 -3.99
CA THR A 122 -4.56 -4.15 -3.68
C THR A 122 -4.73 -5.24 -4.71
N VAL A 123 -3.64 -5.67 -5.35
CA VAL A 123 -3.60 -6.80 -6.31
C VAL A 123 -2.66 -7.86 -5.81
N PHE A 124 -3.06 -9.14 -5.94
CA PHE A 124 -2.28 -10.28 -5.53
C PHE A 124 -2.24 -11.31 -6.65
N SER A 125 -1.06 -11.55 -7.22
CA SER A 125 -0.90 -12.31 -8.47
C SER A 125 -0.44 -13.76 -8.28
N SER A 126 -0.49 -14.28 -7.05
CA SER A 126 -0.19 -15.69 -6.74
C SER A 126 -1.44 -16.39 -6.24
N SER A 127 -1.95 -17.36 -6.99
CA SER A 127 -3.08 -18.20 -6.57
C SER A 127 -2.64 -19.26 -5.57
N LYS A 128 -3.58 -19.74 -4.75
CA LYS A 128 -3.35 -20.82 -3.77
C LYS A 128 -2.11 -20.58 -2.90
N TYR A 129 -1.88 -19.31 -2.55
CA TYR A 129 -0.69 -18.88 -1.79
C TYR A 129 -0.62 -19.57 -0.43
N CYS A 130 0.54 -20.15 -0.10
CA CYS A 130 0.77 -20.93 1.13
C CYS A 130 -0.31 -22.00 1.39
N ASN A 131 -0.71 -22.74 0.35
CA ASN A 131 -1.80 -23.72 0.39
C ASN A 131 -3.18 -23.12 0.72
N GLY A 132 -3.36 -21.82 0.55
CA GLY A 132 -4.64 -21.15 0.66
C GLY A 132 -5.57 -21.42 -0.53
N SER A 133 -6.75 -20.80 -0.50
CA SER A 133 -7.78 -20.92 -1.55
C SER A 133 -7.96 -19.64 -2.35
N ASN A 134 -7.03 -18.69 -2.27
CA ASN A 134 -7.15 -17.41 -2.97
C ASN A 134 -6.92 -17.57 -4.47
N ASP A 135 -7.63 -16.77 -5.23
CA ASP A 135 -7.38 -16.57 -6.65
C ASP A 135 -6.19 -15.61 -6.87
N SER A 136 -5.78 -15.48 -8.11
CA SER A 136 -4.81 -14.47 -8.53
C SER A 136 -5.44 -13.45 -9.47
N ALA A 137 -4.86 -12.26 -9.51
CA ALA A 137 -5.30 -11.22 -10.42
C ALA A 137 -4.12 -10.40 -10.94
N CYS A 138 -4.32 -9.74 -12.06
CA CYS A 138 -3.44 -8.69 -12.56
C CYS A 138 -4.25 -7.47 -13.01
N VAL A 139 -3.55 -6.36 -13.22
CA VAL A 139 -4.14 -5.09 -13.63
C VAL A 139 -3.60 -4.70 -14.98
N LEU A 140 -4.48 -4.51 -15.94
CA LEU A 140 -4.16 -3.91 -17.23
C LEU A 140 -4.56 -2.44 -17.21
N ILE A 141 -3.62 -1.57 -17.53
CA ILE A 141 -3.89 -0.13 -17.67
C ILE A 141 -3.65 0.26 -19.13
N ASP A 142 -4.70 0.73 -19.77
CA ASP A 142 -4.68 1.15 -21.18
C ASP A 142 -5.64 2.33 -21.39
N ASN A 143 -5.20 3.36 -22.11
CA ASN A 143 -6.00 4.54 -22.44
C ASN A 143 -6.77 5.13 -21.25
N LYS A 144 -6.10 5.31 -20.11
CA LYS A 144 -6.69 5.80 -18.84
C LYS A 144 -7.80 4.91 -18.26
N LYS A 145 -7.92 3.67 -18.73
CA LYS A 145 -8.83 2.65 -18.21
C LYS A 145 -8.02 1.62 -17.43
N LEU A 146 -8.54 1.28 -16.25
CA LEU A 146 -8.00 0.21 -15.43
C LEU A 146 -8.96 -0.98 -15.56
N ARG A 147 -8.41 -2.15 -15.94
CA ARG A 147 -9.13 -3.41 -16.03
C ARG A 147 -8.51 -4.40 -15.08
N LEU A 148 -9.33 -4.98 -14.24
CA LEU A 148 -8.95 -6.10 -13.38
C LEU A 148 -9.16 -7.40 -14.14
N LEU A 149 -8.10 -8.19 -14.24
CA LEU A 149 -8.14 -9.52 -14.83
C LEU A 149 -7.94 -10.53 -13.70
N LYS A 150 -9.00 -11.27 -13.40
CA LYS A 150 -8.93 -12.43 -12.50
C LYS A 150 -8.37 -13.60 -13.32
N LEU A 151 -7.37 -14.27 -12.79
CA LEU A 151 -6.76 -15.42 -13.42
C LEU A 151 -7.36 -16.67 -12.79
N ASP A 152 -8.02 -17.47 -13.61
CA ASP A 152 -8.46 -18.80 -13.21
C ASP A 152 -7.26 -19.75 -13.31
N THR A 153 -6.91 -20.34 -12.17
CA THR A 153 -5.79 -21.28 -12.03
C THR A 153 -6.27 -22.64 -11.49
N SER A 154 -7.58 -22.91 -11.71
CA SER A 154 -8.19 -24.22 -11.37
C SER A 154 -7.58 -25.37 -12.17
#